data_740814b85e47bc1f41ce46228da2cc8c
#
_entry.id   740814b85e47bc1f41ce46228da2cc8c
#
_cell.length_a   1.000
_cell.length_b   1.000
_cell.length_c   1.000
_cell.angle_alpha   90.00
_cell.angle_beta   90.00
_cell.angle_gamma   90.00
#
_symmetry.space_group_name_H-M   'P 1'
#
loop_
_entity.id
_entity.type
_entity.pdbx_description
1 polymer ?
#
loop_
_entity_poly.entity_id
_entity_poly.type
_entity_poly.pdbx_seq_one_letter_code
_entity_poly.pdbx_strand_id
1 'polypeptide(L)'
;MWRQLLKNAIIVSINKLLITKNKYLFDWRKSLYKDDSLTLHTDLYQINMMQVYFNQGIHNKKAVFEVYFRQLPFKNGFAVFAGLERIVNYLENLTFSETDIAYLKDLGYPKDFLDYLANLKLELTINSALEGDLVFANEPIFQVEGPLAQC
;
A
#
# COMPACT_ATOMS: atom_id res chain seq x y z
N MET A 1 23.08 -5.62 15.90
CA MET A 1 22.15 -6.62 15.37
C MET A 1 21.24 -6.06 14.27
N TRP A 2 20.63 -4.88 14.44
CA TRP A 2 19.75 -4.22 13.44
C TRP A 2 20.41 -3.92 12.08
N ARG A 3 21.69 -3.57 12.03
CA ARG A 3 22.40 -3.29 10.78
C ARG A 3 22.64 -4.49 9.87
N GLN A 4 22.49 -5.71 10.37
CA GLN A 4 22.66 -6.95 9.59
C GLN A 4 21.35 -7.38 8.91
N LEU A 5 20.21 -7.09 9.54
CA LEU A 5 18.87 -7.37 8.97
C LEU A 5 18.54 -6.47 7.77
N LEU A 6 19.01 -5.21 7.80
CA LEU A 6 18.81 -4.27 6.68
C LEU A 6 19.60 -4.64 5.41
N LYS A 7 20.55 -5.55 5.46
CA LYS A 7 21.30 -5.99 4.26
C LYS A 7 20.51 -6.92 3.35
N ASN A 8 19.43 -7.51 3.83
CA ASN A 8 18.58 -8.44 3.08
C ASN A 8 17.20 -7.83 2.75
N ALA A 9 16.96 -6.56 3.06
CA ALA A 9 15.73 -5.89 2.67
C ALA A 9 15.71 -5.69 1.15
N ILE A 10 14.66 -6.12 0.49
CA ILE A 10 14.42 -5.78 -0.91
C ILE A 10 13.88 -4.36 -0.95
N ILE A 11 14.64 -3.45 -1.56
CA ILE A 11 14.15 -2.12 -1.90
C ILE A 11 13.36 -2.26 -3.19
N VAL A 12 12.05 -2.15 -3.10
CA VAL A 12 11.15 -2.15 -4.23
C VAL A 12 10.84 -0.71 -4.59
N SER A 13 11.43 -0.22 -5.68
CA SER A 13 11.00 1.04 -6.29
C SER A 13 9.96 0.71 -7.35
N ILE A 14 8.73 1.16 -7.16
CA ILE A 14 7.58 0.87 -8.05
C ILE A 14 7.84 1.34 -9.50
N ASN A 15 8.78 2.25 -9.71
CA ASN A 15 9.16 2.72 -11.04
C ASN A 15 10.05 1.74 -11.86
N LYS A 16 10.52 0.63 -11.28
CA LYS A 16 11.41 -0.34 -11.98
C LYS A 16 11.39 -1.73 -11.37
N LEU A 17 10.25 -2.36 -11.28
CA LEU A 17 10.21 -3.77 -10.90
C LEU A 17 10.27 -4.66 -12.13
N LEU A 18 11.45 -5.25 -12.40
CA LEU A 18 11.59 -6.42 -13.27
C LEU A 18 11.27 -7.68 -12.45
N ILE A 19 10.02 -7.88 -12.14
CA ILE A 19 9.56 -9.22 -11.75
C ILE A 19 9.45 -10.02 -13.05
N THR A 20 10.24 -11.05 -13.21
CA THR A 20 10.05 -12.06 -14.26
C THR A 20 8.64 -12.61 -14.09
N LYS A 21 7.77 -12.29 -15.07
CA LYS A 21 6.39 -12.77 -15.13
C LYS A 21 6.39 -14.30 -15.13
N ASN A 22 6.24 -14.90 -13.97
CA ASN A 22 6.07 -16.34 -13.87
C ASN A 22 4.63 -16.68 -14.32
N LYS A 23 4.49 -17.46 -15.40
CA LYS A 23 3.26 -17.75 -16.13
C LYS A 23 2.21 -18.56 -15.32
N TYR A 24 2.47 -18.82 -14.04
CA TYR A 24 1.63 -19.63 -13.15
C TYR A 24 1.02 -18.85 -11.99
N LEU A 25 1.06 -17.50 -12.03
CA LEU A 25 0.44 -16.69 -10.99
C LEU A 25 -1.09 -16.80 -11.07
N PHE A 26 -1.66 -17.36 -10.02
CA PHE A 26 -3.10 -17.41 -9.81
C PHE A 26 -3.63 -15.97 -9.75
N ASP A 27 -4.47 -15.59 -10.73
CA ASP A 27 -5.10 -14.27 -10.75
C ASP A 27 -6.17 -14.20 -9.65
N TRP A 28 -5.74 -13.89 -8.43
CA TRP A 28 -6.60 -13.80 -7.25
C TRP A 28 -7.70 -12.74 -7.38
N ARG A 29 -7.51 -11.73 -8.24
CA ARG A 29 -8.52 -10.69 -8.49
C ARG A 29 -9.78 -11.28 -9.09
N LYS A 30 -9.66 -12.25 -9.99
CA LYS A 30 -10.80 -12.90 -10.62
C LYS A 30 -11.57 -13.85 -9.70
N SER A 31 -10.97 -14.28 -8.59
CA SER A 31 -11.56 -15.30 -7.72
C SER A 31 -12.25 -14.75 -6.47
N LEU A 32 -11.85 -13.58 -5.96
CA LEU A 32 -12.32 -13.08 -4.66
C LEU A 32 -13.14 -11.80 -4.75
N TYR A 33 -12.89 -10.96 -5.75
CA TYR A 33 -13.57 -9.68 -5.89
C TYR A 33 -14.06 -9.49 -7.32
N LYS A 34 -15.30 -9.01 -7.45
CA LYS A 34 -15.92 -8.70 -8.75
C LYS A 34 -15.65 -7.27 -9.20
N ASP A 35 -15.12 -6.45 -8.30
CA ASP A 35 -14.85 -5.04 -8.56
C ASP A 35 -13.50 -4.86 -9.26
N ASP A 36 -13.47 -3.94 -10.21
CA ASP A 36 -12.27 -3.61 -10.99
C ASP A 36 -11.19 -2.89 -10.16
N SER A 37 -11.57 -2.32 -9.02
CA SER A 37 -10.70 -1.58 -8.12
C SER A 37 -10.97 -1.95 -6.66
N LEU A 38 -9.90 -2.09 -5.87
CA LEU A 38 -9.96 -2.23 -4.41
C LEU A 38 -9.54 -0.94 -3.70
N THR A 39 -9.39 0.16 -4.43
CA THR A 39 -8.82 1.41 -3.92
C THR A 39 -9.66 2.03 -2.81
N LEU A 40 -10.99 1.91 -2.89
CA LEU A 40 -11.90 2.34 -1.81
C LEU A 40 -12.14 1.28 -0.73
N HIS A 41 -11.44 0.14 -0.76
CA HIS A 41 -11.48 -0.83 0.34
C HIS A 41 -10.63 -0.36 1.52
N THR A 42 -10.96 0.80 2.03
CA THR A 42 -10.28 1.50 3.12
C THR A 42 -11.31 2.23 4.00
N ASP A 43 -10.89 2.72 5.15
CA ASP A 43 -11.75 3.53 6.00
C ASP A 43 -11.94 4.94 5.41
N LEU A 44 -13.17 5.45 5.44
CA LEU A 44 -13.52 6.74 4.86
C LEU A 44 -12.69 7.90 5.44
N TYR A 45 -12.27 7.80 6.70
CA TYR A 45 -11.44 8.84 7.32
C TYR A 45 -10.09 9.01 6.62
N GLN A 46 -9.56 7.97 5.97
CA GLN A 46 -8.29 8.05 5.23
C GLN A 46 -8.45 8.93 3.99
N ILE A 47 -9.56 8.79 3.25
CA ILE A 47 -9.88 9.66 2.13
C ILE A 47 -10.06 11.11 2.59
N ASN A 48 -10.73 11.32 3.74
CA ASN A 48 -10.87 12.64 4.33
C ASN A 48 -9.50 13.25 4.71
N MET A 49 -8.59 12.46 5.25
CA MET A 49 -7.22 12.91 5.54
C MET A 49 -6.47 13.28 4.29
N MET A 50 -6.56 12.47 3.22
CA MET A 50 -5.96 12.80 1.92
C MET A 50 -6.49 14.15 1.39
N GLN A 51 -7.80 14.41 1.51
CA GLN A 51 -8.41 15.68 1.12
C GLN A 51 -7.86 16.85 1.94
N VAL A 52 -7.70 16.67 3.26
CA VAL A 52 -7.10 17.71 4.12
C VAL A 52 -5.67 17.99 3.70
N TYR A 53 -4.86 16.96 3.45
CA TYR A 53 -3.48 17.13 2.99
C TYR A 53 -3.40 17.83 1.62
N PHE A 54 -4.32 17.49 0.72
CA PHE A 54 -4.44 18.12 -0.58
C PHE A 54 -4.78 19.61 -0.43
N ASN A 55 -5.82 19.95 0.34
CA ASN A 55 -6.26 21.33 0.57
C ASN A 55 -5.19 22.20 1.25
N GLN A 56 -4.35 21.61 2.08
CA GLN A 56 -3.24 22.27 2.77
C GLN A 56 -1.95 22.34 1.91
N GLY A 57 -1.95 21.74 0.71
CA GLY A 57 -0.77 21.69 -0.16
C GLY A 57 0.40 20.86 0.41
N ILE A 58 0.13 19.95 1.36
CA ILE A 58 1.15 19.11 2.01
C ILE A 58 1.10 17.65 1.53
N HIS A 59 0.19 17.30 0.63
CA HIS A 59 -0.04 15.95 0.14
C HIS A 59 1.22 15.29 -0.46
N ASN A 60 2.13 16.09 -1.03
CA ASN A 60 3.40 15.62 -1.61
C ASN A 60 4.59 15.68 -0.64
N LYS A 61 4.40 16.07 0.63
CA LYS A 61 5.47 16.01 1.60
C LYS A 61 5.89 14.56 1.84
N LYS A 62 7.21 14.33 1.91
CA LYS A 62 7.76 13.02 2.21
C LYS A 62 7.31 12.54 3.60
N ALA A 63 6.81 11.33 3.65
CA ALA A 63 6.41 10.64 4.87
C ALA A 63 6.94 9.21 4.88
N VAL A 64 7.02 8.61 6.05
CA VAL A 64 7.41 7.21 6.26
C VAL A 64 6.43 6.60 7.24
N PHE A 65 5.85 5.47 6.86
CA PHE A 65 4.95 4.67 7.70
C PHE A 65 5.49 3.25 7.82
N GLU A 66 5.21 2.63 8.97
CA GLU A 66 5.66 1.28 9.28
C GLU A 66 4.47 0.41 9.65
N VAL A 67 4.50 -0.82 9.17
CA VAL A 67 3.53 -1.87 9.52
C VAL A 67 4.22 -2.88 10.42
N TYR A 68 3.59 -3.18 11.55
CA TYR A 68 4.09 -4.16 12.51
C TYR A 68 2.94 -4.80 13.29
N PHE A 69 3.18 -5.96 13.85
CA PHE A 69 2.24 -6.57 14.79
C PHE A 69 2.40 -5.95 16.18
N ARG A 70 1.35 -5.36 16.74
CA ARG A 70 1.34 -4.95 18.16
C ARG A 70 1.40 -6.18 19.07
N GLN A 71 0.66 -7.22 18.68
CA GLN A 71 0.63 -8.53 19.32
C GLN A 71 0.48 -9.57 18.21
N LEU A 72 1.22 -10.65 18.33
CA LEU A 72 1.09 -11.76 17.39
C LEU A 72 -0.22 -12.52 17.63
N PRO A 73 -0.88 -13.03 16.57
CA PRO A 73 -2.07 -13.85 16.70
C PRO A 73 -1.78 -15.12 17.49
N PHE A 74 -2.80 -15.63 18.18
CA PHE A 74 -2.75 -16.88 18.94
C PHE A 74 -1.73 -16.93 20.08
N LYS A 75 -1.23 -15.76 20.56
CA LYS A 75 -0.18 -15.66 21.58
C LYS A 75 1.13 -16.37 21.19
N ASN A 76 1.40 -16.49 19.91
CA ASN A 76 2.65 -17.04 19.40
C ASN A 76 3.83 -16.11 19.69
N GLY A 77 5.04 -16.67 19.77
CA GLY A 77 6.27 -15.91 19.95
C GLY A 77 6.79 -15.28 18.65
N PHE A 78 6.36 -15.77 17.49
CA PHE A 78 6.74 -15.27 16.16
C PHE A 78 5.63 -15.55 15.14
N ALA A 79 5.73 -14.91 13.97
CA ALA A 79 4.97 -15.24 12.78
C ALA A 79 5.92 -15.44 11.59
N VAL A 80 5.47 -16.14 10.57
CA VAL A 80 6.17 -16.24 9.28
C VAL A 80 5.59 -15.20 8.35
N PHE A 81 6.42 -14.30 7.82
CA PHE A 81 5.97 -13.28 6.88
C PHE A 81 5.60 -13.90 5.54
N ALA A 82 4.41 -13.57 5.05
CA ALA A 82 3.92 -14.01 3.76
C ALA A 82 2.94 -12.98 3.17
N GLY A 83 2.96 -12.84 1.84
CA GLY A 83 2.01 -12.00 1.12
C GLY A 83 2.61 -10.76 0.47
N LEU A 84 3.93 -10.58 0.49
CA LEU A 84 4.61 -9.44 -0.13
C LEU A 84 4.25 -9.30 -1.61
N GLU A 85 4.25 -10.40 -2.36
CA GLU A 85 3.89 -10.39 -3.78
C GLU A 85 2.48 -9.83 -4.01
N ARG A 86 1.51 -10.16 -3.15
CA ARG A 86 0.15 -9.64 -3.25
C ARG A 86 0.09 -8.14 -3.00
N ILE A 87 0.85 -7.66 -2.00
CA ILE A 87 0.92 -6.24 -1.67
C ILE A 87 1.52 -5.47 -2.84
N VAL A 88 2.64 -5.94 -3.40
CA VAL A 88 3.30 -5.31 -4.55
C VAL A 88 2.37 -5.27 -5.76
N ASN A 89 1.76 -6.41 -6.11
CA ASN A 89 0.80 -6.47 -7.22
C ASN A 89 -0.41 -5.54 -7.03
N TYR A 90 -0.90 -5.39 -5.80
CA TYR A 90 -1.97 -4.46 -5.48
C TYR A 90 -1.52 -3.02 -5.73
N LEU A 91 -0.37 -2.62 -5.20
CA LEU A 91 0.16 -1.26 -5.33
C LEU A 91 0.51 -0.90 -6.78
N GLU A 92 1.10 -1.82 -7.55
CA GLU A 92 1.40 -1.60 -8.97
C GLU A 92 0.16 -1.36 -9.83
N ASN A 93 -1.01 -1.84 -9.39
CA ASN A 93 -2.27 -1.73 -10.11
C ASN A 93 -3.29 -0.81 -9.41
N LEU A 94 -2.89 -0.13 -8.33
CA LEU A 94 -3.77 0.73 -7.59
C LEU A 94 -4.14 1.96 -8.43
N THR A 95 -5.42 2.10 -8.72
CA THR A 95 -6.00 3.24 -9.44
C THR A 95 -7.39 3.54 -8.88
N PHE A 96 -7.79 4.79 -8.89
CA PHE A 96 -9.18 5.15 -8.67
C PHE A 96 -9.95 4.96 -9.97
N SER A 97 -10.89 4.02 -10.00
CA SER A 97 -11.75 3.76 -11.15
C SER A 97 -12.77 4.89 -11.37
N GLU A 98 -13.41 4.91 -12.54
CA GLU A 98 -14.48 5.87 -12.81
C GLU A 98 -15.64 5.72 -11.81
N THR A 99 -15.93 4.49 -11.38
CA THR A 99 -16.96 4.21 -10.37
C THR A 99 -16.57 4.69 -8.99
N ASP A 100 -15.29 4.58 -8.60
CA ASP A 100 -14.78 5.13 -7.35
C ASP A 100 -14.92 6.66 -7.31
N ILE A 101 -14.52 7.32 -8.40
CA ILE A 101 -14.63 8.78 -8.53
C ILE A 101 -16.09 9.23 -8.51
N ALA A 102 -16.99 8.51 -9.20
CA ALA A 102 -18.42 8.81 -9.18
C ALA A 102 -19.00 8.69 -7.76
N TYR A 103 -18.66 7.62 -7.04
CA TYR A 103 -19.08 7.43 -5.66
C TYR A 103 -18.58 8.55 -4.72
N LEU A 104 -17.31 8.91 -4.82
CA LEU A 104 -16.76 10.02 -4.01
C LEU A 104 -17.41 11.36 -4.35
N LYS A 105 -17.75 11.58 -5.63
CA LYS A 105 -18.50 12.77 -6.06
C LYS A 105 -19.89 12.83 -5.41
N ASP A 106 -20.60 11.70 -5.36
CA ASP A 106 -21.92 11.61 -4.72
C ASP A 106 -21.85 11.84 -3.20
N LEU A 107 -20.70 11.53 -2.58
CA LEU A 107 -20.40 11.89 -1.19
C LEU A 107 -20.07 13.38 -0.98
N GLY A 108 -19.94 14.17 -2.05
CA GLY A 108 -19.71 15.61 -1.99
C GLY A 108 -18.25 16.05 -1.98
N TYR A 109 -17.32 15.19 -2.38
CA TYR A 109 -15.91 15.57 -2.51
C TYR A 109 -15.72 16.61 -3.66
N PRO A 110 -14.84 17.63 -3.47
CA PRO A 110 -14.60 18.69 -4.45
C PRO A 110 -13.99 18.16 -5.74
N LYS A 111 -14.33 18.80 -6.86
CA LYS A 111 -13.89 18.36 -8.19
C LYS A 111 -12.36 18.32 -8.34
N ASP A 112 -11.64 19.32 -7.85
CA ASP A 112 -10.18 19.41 -7.93
C ASP A 112 -9.48 18.24 -7.19
N PHE A 113 -10.01 17.86 -6.04
CA PHE A 113 -9.53 16.67 -5.32
C PHE A 113 -9.86 15.37 -6.05
N LEU A 114 -11.07 15.26 -6.65
CA LEU A 114 -11.44 14.10 -7.48
C LEU A 114 -10.56 13.98 -8.73
N ASP A 115 -10.25 15.11 -9.38
CA ASP A 115 -9.32 15.14 -10.51
C ASP A 115 -7.89 14.72 -10.08
N TYR A 116 -7.45 15.10 -8.88
CA TYR A 116 -6.19 14.63 -8.30
C TYR A 116 -6.19 13.12 -8.12
N LEU A 117 -7.24 12.54 -7.51
CA LEU A 117 -7.35 11.09 -7.29
C LEU A 117 -7.41 10.31 -8.60
N ALA A 118 -8.19 10.78 -9.58
CA ALA A 118 -8.33 10.12 -10.90
C ALA A 118 -6.99 10.04 -11.66
N ASN A 119 -6.08 10.99 -11.42
CA ASN A 119 -4.76 11.03 -12.06
C ASN A 119 -3.62 10.56 -11.14
N LEU A 120 -3.94 10.00 -9.97
CA LEU A 120 -2.95 9.58 -9.00
C LEU A 120 -2.04 8.49 -9.58
N LYS A 121 -0.74 8.72 -9.47
CA LYS A 121 0.30 7.70 -9.74
C LYS A 121 1.09 7.50 -8.48
N LEU A 122 1.19 6.26 -8.04
CA LEU A 122 1.95 5.95 -6.83
C LEU A 122 3.45 6.17 -7.03
N GLU A 123 4.06 6.88 -6.09
CA GLU A 123 5.50 7.18 -6.02
C GLU A 123 6.03 6.71 -4.67
N LEU A 124 5.93 5.40 -4.41
CA LEU A 124 6.28 4.80 -3.13
C LEU A 124 7.57 4.00 -3.23
N THR A 125 8.36 4.06 -2.17
CA THR A 125 9.46 3.13 -1.90
C THR A 125 9.06 2.22 -0.76
N ILE A 126 9.24 0.92 -0.96
CA ILE A 126 8.86 -0.10 0.02
C ILE A 126 10.10 -0.85 0.48
N ASN A 127 10.27 -0.94 1.79
CA ASN A 127 11.24 -1.82 2.43
C ASN A 127 10.45 -2.87 3.22
N SER A 128 10.74 -4.14 3.01
CA SER A 128 9.97 -5.24 3.59
C SER A 128 10.87 -6.37 4.07
N ALA A 129 10.40 -7.14 5.06
CA ALA A 129 10.89 -8.49 5.29
C ALA A 129 10.68 -9.34 4.03
N LEU A 130 11.42 -10.43 3.89
CA LEU A 130 11.30 -11.38 2.78
C LEU A 130 10.20 -12.41 3.07
N GLU A 131 9.62 -12.95 2.01
CA GLU A 131 8.73 -14.12 2.14
C GLU A 131 9.43 -15.25 2.89
N GLY A 132 8.79 -15.73 3.96
CA GLY A 132 9.32 -16.80 4.80
C GLY A 132 10.16 -16.34 5.99
N ASP A 133 10.47 -15.06 6.12
CA ASP A 133 11.19 -14.53 7.29
C ASP A 133 10.36 -14.68 8.57
N LEU A 134 11.06 -14.93 9.67
CA LEU A 134 10.47 -14.90 10.99
C LEU A 134 10.38 -13.44 11.47
N VAL A 135 9.18 -13.03 11.86
CA VAL A 135 8.90 -11.67 12.33
C VAL A 135 8.31 -11.71 13.74
N PHE A 136 8.59 -10.67 14.51
CA PHE A 136 8.21 -10.58 15.92
C PHE A 136 7.28 -9.37 16.15
N ALA A 137 6.59 -9.38 17.28
CA ALA A 137 5.76 -8.24 17.68
C ALA A 137 6.63 -6.98 17.88
N ASN A 138 6.07 -5.81 17.54
CA ASN A 138 6.72 -4.50 17.62
C ASN A 138 8.00 -4.36 16.77
N GLU A 139 8.18 -5.23 15.78
CA GLU A 139 9.24 -5.16 14.79
C GLU A 139 8.63 -4.71 13.45
N PRO A 140 9.16 -3.65 12.80
CA PRO A 140 8.69 -3.26 11.48
C PRO A 140 8.90 -4.38 10.46
N ILE A 141 7.81 -4.84 9.87
CA ILE A 141 7.81 -5.88 8.82
C ILE A 141 7.70 -5.29 7.43
N PHE A 142 7.17 -4.08 7.35
CA PHE A 142 6.92 -3.39 6.10
C PHE A 142 6.99 -1.88 6.35
N GLN A 143 7.79 -1.17 5.57
CA GLN A 143 7.92 0.29 5.62
C GLN A 143 7.58 0.88 4.26
N VAL A 144 6.75 1.90 4.26
CA VAL A 144 6.35 2.66 3.08
C VAL A 144 6.89 4.08 3.21
N GLU A 145 7.63 4.54 2.21
CA GLU A 145 8.15 5.89 2.12
C GLU A 145 7.67 6.54 0.82
N GLY A 146 7.13 7.74 0.91
CA GLY A 146 6.65 8.47 -0.26
C GLY A 146 5.86 9.74 0.08
N PRO A 147 5.06 10.26 -0.86
CA PRO A 147 4.16 11.38 -0.62
C PRO A 147 3.14 11.06 0.48
N LEU A 148 2.92 12.01 1.40
CA LEU A 148 2.08 11.83 2.60
C LEU A 148 0.67 11.31 2.27
N ALA A 149 0.06 11.78 1.18
CA ALA A 149 -1.27 11.33 0.81
C ALA A 149 -1.29 9.92 0.19
N GLN A 150 -0.13 9.34 -0.11
CA GLN A 150 -0.02 8.00 -0.71
C GLN A 150 0.44 6.94 0.30
N CYS A 151 1.00 7.36 1.43
CA CYS A 151 1.39 6.48 2.52
C CYS A 151 0.21 6.25 3.47
#